data_3836437da42f945ca08ea12c39c50156
#
_entry.id   3836437da42f945ca08ea12c39c50156
#
_cell.length_a   1.000
_cell.length_b   1.000
_cell.length_c   1.000
_cell.angle_alpha   90.00
_cell.angle_beta   90.00
_cell.angle_gamma   90.00
#
_symmetry.space_group_name_H-M   'P 1'
#
loop_
_entity.id
_entity.type
_entity.pdbx_description
1 polymer ?
#
loop_
_entity_poly.entity_id
_entity_poly.type
_entity_poly.pdbx_seq_one_letter_code
_entity_poly.pdbx_strand_id
1 'polypeptide(L)'
;MTPTHALPAVLQKIDADLDQSLERLFEFLRIQSISTDPAYKDQCQSAAEYVAKDLSGIGFKSSVRPTDGHPIVVGKGGPHADGKAPRVLFYGHYDVQPVDPLDLWEAPPFAPRIATLPDGRKIIVARGACDDKGQVMTFIEACRAFTAVTGELPLPITMMIEGEEECGSNHLFGFVKDNAAEFKLDLALVCDTSMWDPATPMVTTSLRGLVYAEVRLTCADRDLHSGLFGGAAQNPLRVLARILAAMHDDNGRVTIPGFYDGVKELPPDIKADFKGLDLTPANFLAEVGLKVPAGEKDRMLIEQIATRPTAEINGVIGGYTGEGAKTVIPAEATAKVSFRLVGAQDPQKIRAAFHSFVRARLPADAKVEFRSFAGAPATELPFDNPMLAKTRAALAAEWGKKALAIGEGGSIPIVADFKRVLGMDTILVGFALDDDRVHSPNEKFDLTSFHKGTRSWARILAALAG
;
A
#
# COMPACT_ATOMS: atom_id res chain seq x y z
N MET A 1 -11.46 29.58 18.76
CA MET A 1 -11.44 28.41 19.70
C MET A 1 -10.33 27.51 19.22
N THR A 2 -9.47 26.98 20.11
CA THR A 2 -8.42 26.05 19.62
C THR A 2 -9.05 24.76 19.08
N PRO A 3 -8.42 24.09 18.11
CA PRO A 3 -8.95 22.84 17.54
C PRO A 3 -9.25 21.77 18.60
N THR A 4 -8.38 21.64 19.59
CA THR A 4 -8.59 20.71 20.73
C THR A 4 -9.83 21.04 21.55
N HIS A 5 -10.12 22.32 21.83
CA HIS A 5 -11.33 22.73 22.54
C HIS A 5 -12.60 22.58 21.69
N ALA A 6 -12.50 22.73 20.36
CA ALA A 6 -13.62 22.54 19.44
C ALA A 6 -13.98 21.07 19.21
N LEU A 7 -13.05 20.14 19.46
CA LEU A 7 -13.19 18.74 19.09
C LEU A 7 -14.48 18.08 19.56
N PRO A 8 -14.98 18.26 20.83
CA PRO A 8 -16.26 17.65 21.22
C PRO A 8 -17.44 18.08 20.34
N ALA A 9 -17.52 19.38 19.98
CA ALA A 9 -18.57 19.89 19.11
C ALA A 9 -18.41 19.40 17.65
N VAL A 10 -17.17 19.26 17.18
CA VAL A 10 -16.86 18.69 15.86
C VAL A 10 -17.31 17.22 15.78
N LEU A 11 -17.03 16.43 16.81
CA LEU A 11 -17.47 15.02 16.87
C LEU A 11 -19.01 14.91 16.89
N GLN A 12 -19.69 15.78 17.65
CA GLN A 12 -21.16 15.84 17.64
C GLN A 12 -21.71 16.23 16.25
N LYS A 13 -21.03 17.14 15.56
CA LYS A 13 -21.41 17.53 14.19
C LYS A 13 -21.28 16.37 13.22
N ILE A 14 -20.17 15.60 13.30
CA ILE A 14 -19.96 14.39 12.50
C ILE A 14 -21.10 13.38 12.76
N ASP A 15 -21.46 13.14 14.02
CA ASP A 15 -22.52 12.21 14.38
C ASP A 15 -23.90 12.67 13.84
N ALA A 16 -24.18 13.97 13.91
CA ALA A 16 -25.44 14.56 13.43
C ALA A 16 -25.57 14.56 11.90
N ASP A 17 -24.43 14.64 11.19
CA ASP A 17 -24.40 14.77 9.72
C ASP A 17 -24.15 13.44 9.00
N LEU A 18 -24.16 12.30 9.70
CA LEU A 18 -23.80 11.01 9.11
C LEU A 18 -24.59 10.70 7.83
N ASP A 19 -25.91 10.90 7.86
CA ASP A 19 -26.77 10.64 6.70
C ASP A 19 -26.40 11.55 5.51
N GLN A 20 -26.10 12.82 5.77
CA GLN A 20 -25.66 13.76 4.72
C GLN A 20 -24.27 13.41 4.18
N SER A 21 -23.39 12.92 5.04
CA SER A 21 -22.04 12.44 4.64
C SER A 21 -22.16 11.21 3.74
N LEU A 22 -23.08 10.30 4.04
CA LEU A 22 -23.37 9.15 3.20
C LEU A 22 -23.94 9.53 1.83
N GLU A 23 -24.85 10.53 1.77
CA GLU A 23 -25.38 11.01 0.49
C GLU A 23 -24.26 11.58 -0.39
N ARG A 24 -23.33 12.39 0.14
CA ARG A 24 -22.18 12.90 -0.60
C ARG A 24 -21.25 11.77 -1.07
N LEU A 25 -20.98 10.79 -0.20
CA LEU A 25 -20.22 9.61 -0.62
C LEU A 25 -20.94 8.87 -1.74
N PHE A 26 -22.26 8.67 -1.66
CA PHE A 26 -23.02 8.00 -2.70
C PHE A 26 -23.05 8.76 -4.02
N GLU A 27 -23.12 10.10 -3.99
CA GLU A 27 -22.95 10.89 -5.20
C GLU A 27 -21.59 10.66 -5.85
N PHE A 28 -20.52 10.62 -5.04
CA PHE A 28 -19.18 10.37 -5.53
C PHE A 28 -18.99 8.93 -6.07
N LEU A 29 -19.58 7.93 -5.42
CA LEU A 29 -19.52 6.54 -5.85
C LEU A 29 -20.28 6.25 -7.15
N ARG A 30 -21.27 7.07 -7.50
CA ARG A 30 -22.00 6.95 -8.79
C ARG A 30 -21.15 7.33 -9.99
N ILE A 31 -20.08 8.07 -9.81
CA ILE A 31 -19.17 8.48 -10.89
C ILE A 31 -18.22 7.33 -11.19
N GLN A 32 -18.27 6.81 -12.41
CA GLN A 32 -17.56 5.61 -12.85
C GLN A 32 -16.11 5.92 -13.27
N SER A 33 -15.29 6.40 -12.37
CA SER A 33 -13.93 6.86 -12.64
C SER A 33 -12.92 5.72 -12.80
N ILE A 34 -13.16 4.79 -13.73
CA ILE A 34 -12.26 3.68 -14.06
C ILE A 34 -11.08 4.22 -14.87
N SER A 35 -9.91 4.32 -14.26
CA SER A 35 -8.73 4.96 -14.87
C SER A 35 -8.06 4.12 -15.95
N THR A 36 -8.15 2.81 -15.86
CA THR A 36 -7.50 1.86 -16.77
C THR A 36 -8.16 1.77 -18.15
N ASP A 37 -9.41 2.23 -18.30
CA ASP A 37 -10.18 2.16 -19.54
C ASP A 37 -10.41 3.57 -20.12
N PRO A 38 -9.88 3.87 -21.31
CA PRO A 38 -10.07 5.16 -21.99
C PRO A 38 -11.54 5.58 -22.21
N ALA A 39 -12.47 4.62 -22.22
CA ALA A 39 -13.90 4.91 -22.35
C ALA A 39 -14.46 5.70 -21.17
N TYR A 40 -13.81 5.64 -20.01
CA TYR A 40 -14.21 6.33 -18.78
C TYR A 40 -13.44 7.63 -18.51
N LYS A 41 -12.67 8.14 -19.48
CA LYS A 41 -11.87 9.36 -19.32
C LYS A 41 -12.71 10.54 -18.84
N ASP A 42 -13.90 10.75 -19.41
CA ASP A 42 -14.80 11.85 -19.02
C ASP A 42 -15.37 11.64 -17.61
N GLN A 43 -15.50 10.40 -17.17
CA GLN A 43 -15.92 10.06 -15.81
C GLN A 43 -14.80 10.36 -14.79
N CYS A 44 -13.55 10.09 -15.15
CA CYS A 44 -12.40 10.48 -14.32
C CYS A 44 -12.32 12.01 -14.19
N GLN A 45 -12.54 12.76 -15.28
CA GLN A 45 -12.63 14.22 -15.23
C GLN A 45 -13.78 14.69 -14.32
N SER A 46 -14.96 14.08 -14.45
CA SER A 46 -16.14 14.40 -13.62
C SER A 46 -15.88 14.11 -12.13
N ALA A 47 -15.16 13.03 -11.80
CA ALA A 47 -14.77 12.73 -10.42
C ALA A 47 -13.82 13.77 -9.85
N ALA A 48 -12.83 14.22 -10.63
CA ALA A 48 -11.92 15.29 -10.23
C ALA A 48 -12.67 16.61 -9.98
N GLU A 49 -13.61 16.95 -10.86
CA GLU A 49 -14.45 18.15 -10.71
C GLU A 49 -15.36 18.08 -9.50
N TYR A 50 -15.93 16.89 -9.22
CA TYR A 50 -16.73 16.66 -8.02
C TYR A 50 -15.90 16.92 -6.76
N VAL A 51 -14.72 16.33 -6.63
CA VAL A 51 -13.83 16.53 -5.49
C VAL A 51 -13.43 17.99 -5.35
N ALA A 52 -13.03 18.66 -6.45
CA ALA A 52 -12.63 20.05 -6.41
C ALA A 52 -13.78 20.99 -5.96
N LYS A 53 -15.00 20.72 -6.43
CA LYS A 53 -16.20 21.46 -6.03
C LYS A 53 -16.52 21.23 -4.54
N ASP A 54 -16.46 19.98 -4.08
CA ASP A 54 -16.75 19.62 -2.70
C ASP A 54 -15.76 20.27 -1.73
N LEU A 55 -14.45 20.22 -2.05
CA LEU A 55 -13.41 20.93 -1.30
C LEU A 55 -13.61 22.43 -1.26
N SER A 56 -14.02 23.05 -2.38
CA SER A 56 -14.31 24.49 -2.41
C SER A 56 -15.47 24.86 -1.47
N GLY A 57 -16.45 23.96 -1.34
CA GLY A 57 -17.62 24.14 -0.45
C GLY A 57 -17.28 24.15 1.03
N ILE A 58 -16.09 23.68 1.41
CA ILE A 58 -15.63 23.61 2.81
C ILE A 58 -14.39 24.48 3.10
N GLY A 59 -14.13 25.45 2.23
CA GLY A 59 -13.11 26.48 2.48
C GLY A 59 -11.73 26.20 1.90
N PHE A 60 -11.56 25.15 1.07
CA PHE A 60 -10.34 24.98 0.30
C PHE A 60 -10.36 25.85 -0.97
N LYS A 61 -9.23 26.41 -1.31
CA LYS A 61 -8.96 26.94 -2.66
C LYS A 61 -8.52 25.78 -3.53
N SER A 62 -9.45 25.19 -4.27
CA SER A 62 -9.22 23.99 -5.06
C SER A 62 -9.10 24.25 -6.56
N SER A 63 -8.41 23.35 -7.26
CA SER A 63 -8.24 23.36 -8.71
C SER A 63 -8.05 21.94 -9.23
N VAL A 64 -8.60 21.66 -10.42
CA VAL A 64 -8.31 20.48 -11.22
C VAL A 64 -7.12 20.82 -12.11
N ARG A 65 -6.01 20.09 -11.96
CA ARG A 65 -4.76 20.32 -12.68
C ARG A 65 -4.54 19.23 -13.72
N PRO A 66 -4.44 19.58 -15.00
CA PRO A 66 -4.23 18.59 -16.05
C PRO A 66 -2.86 17.92 -15.91
N THR A 67 -2.80 16.65 -16.33
CA THR A 67 -1.60 15.89 -16.61
C THR A 67 -1.70 15.32 -18.02
N ASP A 68 -0.69 14.60 -18.50
CA ASP A 68 -0.80 13.84 -19.76
C ASP A 68 -1.75 12.63 -19.64
N GLY A 69 -2.12 12.24 -18.43
CA GLY A 69 -3.12 11.22 -18.12
C GLY A 69 -4.40 11.80 -17.52
N HIS A 70 -4.81 11.29 -16.35
CA HIS A 70 -5.94 11.80 -15.59
C HIS A 70 -5.53 12.98 -14.70
N PRO A 71 -6.42 13.99 -14.49
CA PRO A 71 -6.06 15.18 -13.75
C PRO A 71 -5.86 14.93 -12.25
N ILE A 72 -5.09 15.82 -11.62
CA ILE A 72 -4.86 15.82 -10.18
C ILE A 72 -5.65 16.98 -9.55
N VAL A 73 -6.41 16.70 -8.50
CA VAL A 73 -7.08 17.73 -7.72
C VAL A 73 -6.15 18.24 -6.63
N VAL A 74 -5.95 19.55 -6.59
CA VAL A 74 -5.17 20.21 -5.54
C VAL A 74 -6.07 21.21 -4.83
N GLY A 75 -6.21 21.06 -3.51
CA GLY A 75 -6.95 21.99 -2.64
C GLY A 75 -6.04 22.51 -1.53
N LYS A 76 -6.07 23.82 -1.25
CA LYS A 76 -5.32 24.44 -0.15
C LYS A 76 -6.27 25.14 0.78
N GLY A 77 -6.17 24.88 2.08
CA GLY A 77 -7.05 25.47 3.08
C GLY A 77 -6.41 25.56 4.46
N GLY A 78 -7.10 26.22 5.37
CA GLY A 78 -6.69 26.41 6.75
C GLY A 78 -6.01 27.74 7.07
N PRO A 79 -5.67 27.98 8.34
CA PRO A 79 -5.05 29.19 8.80
C PRO A 79 -3.68 29.41 8.13
N HIS A 80 -3.20 30.64 8.13
CA HIS A 80 -1.82 30.89 7.75
C HIS A 80 -0.86 30.16 8.69
N ALA A 81 0.19 29.54 8.12
CA ALA A 81 1.20 28.87 8.91
C ALA A 81 1.90 29.85 9.86
N ASP A 82 1.67 29.70 11.16
CA ASP A 82 2.30 30.49 12.21
C ASP A 82 3.52 29.78 12.83
N GLY A 83 3.89 28.62 12.27
CA GLY A 83 5.00 27.79 12.71
C GLY A 83 4.71 26.92 13.94
N LYS A 84 3.51 26.96 14.49
CA LYS A 84 3.12 26.16 15.67
C LYS A 84 2.49 24.83 15.28
N ALA A 85 1.59 24.83 14.29
CA ALA A 85 1.00 23.62 13.75
C ALA A 85 1.72 23.17 12.47
N PRO A 86 1.83 21.86 12.21
CA PRO A 86 2.43 21.36 10.98
C PRO A 86 1.56 21.72 9.77
N ARG A 87 2.20 21.99 8.63
CA ARG A 87 1.55 22.05 7.34
C ARG A 87 1.43 20.61 6.81
N VAL A 88 0.24 20.18 6.48
CA VAL A 88 -0.06 18.81 6.14
C VAL A 88 -0.40 18.67 4.66
N LEU A 89 0.20 17.69 4.00
CA LEU A 89 -0.24 17.18 2.71
C LEU A 89 -1.13 15.96 2.95
N PHE A 90 -2.38 16.00 2.49
CA PHE A 90 -3.23 14.81 2.46
C PHE A 90 -3.26 14.25 1.03
N TYR A 91 -3.04 12.95 0.92
CA TYR A 91 -3.09 12.22 -0.34
C TYR A 91 -4.11 11.09 -0.29
N GLY A 92 -4.79 10.90 -1.42
CA GLY A 92 -5.67 9.80 -1.75
C GLY A 92 -5.96 9.81 -3.25
N HIS A 93 -6.85 8.92 -3.73
CA HIS A 93 -7.20 8.86 -5.14
C HIS A 93 -8.71 8.78 -5.38
N TYR A 94 -9.14 9.22 -6.57
CA TYR A 94 -10.55 9.22 -6.97
C TYR A 94 -10.89 8.21 -8.05
N ASP A 95 -9.88 7.61 -8.67
CA ASP A 95 -10.06 6.55 -9.65
C ASP A 95 -10.34 5.20 -8.97
N VAL A 96 -10.82 4.27 -9.75
CA VAL A 96 -11.23 2.94 -9.26
C VAL A 96 -10.89 1.87 -10.28
N GLN A 97 -10.75 0.63 -9.82
CA GLN A 97 -10.56 -0.56 -10.65
C GLN A 97 -11.78 -0.87 -11.54
N PRO A 98 -11.56 -1.57 -12.67
CA PRO A 98 -12.64 -2.17 -13.45
C PRO A 98 -13.57 -3.04 -12.60
N VAL A 99 -14.78 -3.22 -13.07
CA VAL A 99 -15.84 -3.93 -12.34
C VAL A 99 -16.03 -5.39 -12.76
N ASP A 100 -15.26 -5.84 -13.74
CA ASP A 100 -15.36 -7.21 -14.25
C ASP A 100 -14.90 -8.26 -13.21
N PRO A 101 -15.54 -9.43 -13.19
CA PRO A 101 -16.72 -9.82 -13.99
C PRO A 101 -18.04 -9.31 -13.39
N LEU A 102 -18.87 -8.67 -14.23
CA LEU A 102 -20.14 -8.04 -13.80
C LEU A 102 -21.19 -9.03 -13.25
N ASP A 103 -21.17 -10.26 -13.71
CA ASP A 103 -22.11 -11.31 -13.29
C ASP A 103 -21.91 -11.78 -11.84
N LEU A 104 -20.79 -11.42 -11.23
CA LEU A 104 -20.52 -11.70 -9.82
C LEU A 104 -20.98 -10.59 -8.87
N TRP A 105 -21.46 -9.47 -9.40
CA TRP A 105 -22.01 -8.40 -8.56
C TRP A 105 -23.47 -8.67 -8.23
N GLU A 106 -23.83 -8.59 -6.94
CA GLU A 106 -25.21 -8.73 -6.45
C GLU A 106 -26.13 -7.57 -6.87
N ALA A 107 -25.56 -6.40 -7.15
CA ALA A 107 -26.25 -5.22 -7.64
C ALA A 107 -25.28 -4.40 -8.52
N PRO A 108 -25.75 -3.45 -9.35
CA PRO A 108 -24.87 -2.65 -10.21
C PRO A 108 -23.74 -1.99 -9.41
N PRO A 109 -22.47 -2.11 -9.85
CA PRO A 109 -21.28 -1.69 -9.08
C PRO A 109 -21.28 -0.23 -8.67
N PHE A 110 -21.87 0.65 -9.47
CA PHE A 110 -21.96 2.10 -9.24
C PHE A 110 -23.34 2.56 -8.75
N ALA A 111 -24.14 1.63 -8.21
CA ALA A 111 -25.37 1.91 -7.49
C ALA A 111 -25.14 1.69 -5.98
N PRO A 112 -24.50 2.64 -5.27
CA PRO A 112 -24.14 2.48 -3.87
C PRO A 112 -25.37 2.20 -3.00
N ARG A 113 -25.23 1.28 -2.06
CA ARG A 113 -26.29 0.88 -1.15
C ARG A 113 -25.75 0.52 0.23
N ILE A 114 -26.59 0.63 1.24
CA ILE A 114 -26.32 0.03 2.55
C ILE A 114 -26.85 -1.40 2.54
N ALA A 115 -26.03 -2.33 2.99
CA ALA A 115 -26.38 -3.72 3.23
C ALA A 115 -26.04 -4.13 4.67
N THR A 116 -26.48 -5.30 5.08
CA THR A 116 -26.16 -5.86 6.40
C THR A 116 -25.57 -7.24 6.22
N LEU A 117 -24.39 -7.46 6.77
CA LEU A 117 -23.73 -8.75 6.79
C LEU A 117 -24.41 -9.74 7.76
N PRO A 118 -24.17 -11.04 7.62
CA PRO A 118 -24.74 -12.05 8.52
C PRO A 118 -24.38 -11.86 10.00
N ASP A 119 -23.26 -11.22 10.29
CA ASP A 119 -22.81 -10.87 11.64
C ASP A 119 -23.44 -9.58 12.20
N GLY A 120 -24.30 -8.93 11.41
CA GLY A 120 -25.00 -7.69 11.79
C GLY A 120 -24.28 -6.39 11.46
N ARG A 121 -23.04 -6.43 10.93
CA ARG A 121 -22.35 -5.23 10.48
C ARG A 121 -23.10 -4.59 9.30
N LYS A 122 -23.27 -3.27 9.36
CA LYS A 122 -23.77 -2.48 8.22
C LYS A 122 -22.61 -2.08 7.34
N ILE A 123 -22.79 -2.23 6.05
CA ILE A 123 -21.76 -2.00 5.05
C ILE A 123 -22.29 -1.11 3.91
N ILE A 124 -21.40 -0.32 3.32
CA ILE A 124 -21.59 0.43 2.09
C ILE A 124 -21.05 -0.47 0.97
N VAL A 125 -21.86 -0.77 -0.05
CA VAL A 125 -21.45 -1.65 -1.15
C VAL A 125 -21.48 -0.87 -2.45
N ALA A 126 -20.33 -0.72 -3.08
CA ALA A 126 -20.12 -0.17 -4.42
C ALA A 126 -18.65 -0.35 -4.82
N ARG A 127 -18.28 -0.23 -6.10
CA ARG A 127 -16.90 -0.04 -6.52
C ARG A 127 -16.40 1.32 -6.03
N GLY A 128 -15.19 1.36 -5.43
CA GLY A 128 -14.60 2.55 -4.80
C GLY A 128 -15.14 2.84 -3.39
N ALA A 129 -15.99 1.97 -2.83
CA ALA A 129 -16.54 2.18 -1.49
C ALA A 129 -15.46 2.18 -0.41
N CYS A 130 -14.45 1.33 -0.56
CA CYS A 130 -13.29 1.26 0.31
C CYS A 130 -12.06 1.88 -0.37
N ASP A 131 -11.80 1.53 -1.59
CA ASP A 131 -10.61 1.86 -2.36
C ASP A 131 -10.91 2.86 -3.48
N ASP A 132 -10.62 4.15 -3.32
CA ASP A 132 -10.21 4.89 -2.10
C ASP A 132 -11.23 6.00 -1.77
N LYS A 133 -12.33 6.12 -2.60
CA LYS A 133 -13.32 7.21 -2.47
C LYS A 133 -13.92 7.28 -1.07
N GLY A 134 -14.25 6.12 -0.47
CA GLY A 134 -14.82 6.09 0.87
C GLY A 134 -13.82 6.58 1.92
N GLN A 135 -12.58 6.18 1.85
CA GLN A 135 -11.54 6.62 2.78
C GLN A 135 -11.20 8.11 2.59
N VAL A 136 -11.07 8.60 1.35
CA VAL A 136 -10.90 10.03 1.04
C VAL A 136 -12.03 10.86 1.65
N MET A 137 -13.27 10.38 1.51
CA MET A 137 -14.43 11.09 2.08
C MET A 137 -14.39 11.14 3.61
N THR A 138 -13.81 10.16 4.32
CA THR A 138 -13.67 10.26 5.79
C THR A 138 -12.83 11.46 6.21
N PHE A 139 -11.78 11.78 5.45
CA PHE A 139 -10.95 12.96 5.72
C PHE A 139 -11.66 14.27 5.35
N ILE A 140 -12.32 14.31 4.20
CA ILE A 140 -13.06 15.50 3.74
C ILE A 140 -14.18 15.85 4.73
N GLU A 141 -14.92 14.85 5.21
CA GLU A 141 -16.01 15.07 6.17
C GLU A 141 -15.50 15.53 7.55
N ALA A 142 -14.33 15.09 7.98
CA ALA A 142 -13.69 15.63 9.18
C ALA A 142 -13.32 17.11 9.00
N CYS A 143 -12.78 17.49 7.84
CA CYS A 143 -12.51 18.89 7.51
C CYS A 143 -13.79 19.73 7.44
N ARG A 144 -14.86 19.18 6.83
CA ARG A 144 -16.19 19.81 6.77
C ARG A 144 -16.74 20.10 8.15
N ALA A 145 -16.67 19.16 9.07
CA ALA A 145 -17.15 19.31 10.43
C ALA A 145 -16.39 20.41 11.19
N PHE A 146 -15.05 20.47 11.04
CA PHE A 146 -14.25 21.56 11.60
C PHE A 146 -14.69 22.90 11.06
N THR A 147 -14.77 23.06 9.75
CA THR A 147 -15.18 24.34 9.13
C THR A 147 -16.58 24.75 9.56
N ALA A 148 -17.52 23.82 9.66
CA ALA A 148 -18.88 24.09 10.11
C ALA A 148 -18.94 24.56 11.57
N VAL A 149 -18.10 24.06 12.45
CA VAL A 149 -18.10 24.39 13.89
C VAL A 149 -17.26 25.61 14.21
N THR A 150 -16.10 25.78 13.57
CA THR A 150 -15.11 26.80 13.93
C THR A 150 -14.97 27.92 12.91
N GLY A 151 -15.53 27.75 11.71
CA GLY A 151 -15.39 28.68 10.59
C GLY A 151 -14.09 28.51 9.78
N GLU A 152 -13.18 27.61 10.19
CA GLU A 152 -11.91 27.36 9.50
C GLU A 152 -11.42 25.92 9.73
N LEU A 153 -10.44 25.48 8.92
CA LEU A 153 -9.77 24.21 9.12
C LEU A 153 -8.82 24.27 10.33
N PRO A 154 -8.55 23.14 11.00
CA PRO A 154 -7.77 23.12 12.26
C PRO A 154 -6.29 23.43 12.10
N LEU A 155 -5.73 23.25 10.89
CA LEU A 155 -4.34 23.49 10.53
C LEU A 155 -4.21 23.72 9.02
N PRO A 156 -3.05 24.18 8.52
CA PRO A 156 -2.84 24.34 7.08
C PRO A 156 -2.81 22.98 6.39
N ILE A 157 -3.76 22.73 5.49
CA ILE A 157 -3.91 21.46 4.74
C ILE A 157 -3.78 21.73 3.25
N THR A 158 -2.97 20.91 2.58
CA THR A 158 -2.99 20.78 1.13
C THR A 158 -3.53 19.39 0.78
N MET A 159 -4.60 19.34 0.00
CA MET A 159 -5.13 18.09 -0.56
C MET A 159 -4.46 17.83 -1.91
N MET A 160 -4.07 16.58 -2.15
CA MET A 160 -3.62 16.08 -3.45
C MET A 160 -4.36 14.78 -3.71
N ILE A 161 -5.33 14.80 -4.63
CA ILE A 161 -6.15 13.63 -4.94
C ILE A 161 -5.93 13.31 -6.42
N GLU A 162 -5.32 12.14 -6.70
CA GLU A 162 -5.00 11.72 -8.05
C GLU A 162 -6.08 10.86 -8.70
N GLY A 163 -5.91 10.58 -9.99
CA GLY A 163 -6.84 9.78 -10.78
C GLY A 163 -6.15 8.68 -11.59
N GLU A 164 -4.97 8.23 -11.19
CA GLU A 164 -4.18 7.21 -11.89
C GLU A 164 -3.56 6.18 -10.92
N GLU A 165 -3.96 6.13 -9.65
CA GLU A 165 -3.38 5.19 -8.69
C GLU A 165 -3.57 3.75 -9.21
N GLU A 166 -4.77 3.43 -9.62
CA GLU A 166 -5.20 2.11 -10.05
C GLU A 166 -4.63 1.68 -11.43
N CYS A 167 -3.96 2.59 -12.13
CA CYS A 167 -3.21 2.29 -13.35
C CYS A 167 -1.71 2.61 -13.23
N GLY A 168 -1.21 2.84 -12.00
CA GLY A 168 0.20 2.91 -11.67
C GLY A 168 0.79 4.31 -11.56
N SER A 169 -0.03 5.37 -11.39
CA SER A 169 0.39 6.76 -11.09
C SER A 169 1.46 7.30 -12.06
N ASN A 170 1.34 7.01 -13.34
CA ASN A 170 2.41 7.26 -14.31
C ASN A 170 2.85 8.72 -14.40
N HIS A 171 1.94 9.66 -14.15
CA HIS A 171 2.20 11.10 -14.26
C HIS A 171 2.40 11.80 -12.91
N LEU A 172 2.06 11.15 -11.80
CA LEU A 172 2.11 11.75 -10.47
C LEU A 172 3.53 12.10 -10.03
N PHE A 173 4.50 11.22 -10.26
CA PHE A 173 5.90 11.50 -9.91
C PHE A 173 6.43 12.76 -10.58
N GLY A 174 6.19 12.91 -11.90
CA GLY A 174 6.55 14.11 -12.66
C GLY A 174 5.88 15.36 -12.09
N PHE A 175 4.59 15.28 -11.84
CA PHE A 175 3.80 16.37 -11.27
C PHE A 175 4.34 16.82 -9.89
N VAL A 176 4.62 15.89 -8.98
CA VAL A 176 5.19 16.20 -7.65
C VAL A 176 6.57 16.82 -7.76
N LYS A 177 7.42 16.29 -8.64
CA LYS A 177 8.77 16.81 -8.87
C LYS A 177 8.77 18.24 -9.41
N ASP A 178 7.93 18.50 -10.40
CA ASP A 178 7.85 19.81 -11.07
C ASP A 178 7.23 20.88 -10.14
N ASN A 179 6.41 20.45 -9.18
CA ASN A 179 5.75 21.32 -8.20
C ASN A 179 6.31 21.14 -6.77
N ALA A 180 7.54 20.63 -6.62
CA ALA A 180 8.11 20.26 -5.31
C ALA A 180 8.12 21.42 -4.30
N ALA A 181 8.37 22.65 -4.74
CA ALA A 181 8.35 23.82 -3.87
C ALA A 181 6.96 24.10 -3.26
N GLU A 182 5.90 23.74 -3.97
CA GLU A 182 4.52 23.90 -3.52
C GLU A 182 4.11 22.81 -2.51
N PHE A 183 4.60 21.58 -2.71
CA PHE A 183 4.18 20.41 -1.92
C PHE A 183 5.15 20.03 -0.81
N LYS A 184 6.29 20.72 -0.69
CA LYS A 184 7.21 20.52 0.44
C LYS A 184 6.62 21.12 1.71
N LEU A 185 5.87 20.30 2.42
CA LEU A 185 5.24 20.59 3.69
C LEU A 185 5.96 19.88 4.84
N ASP A 186 5.32 19.77 6.00
CA ASP A 186 5.98 19.23 7.18
C ASP A 186 5.67 17.74 7.41
N LEU A 187 4.51 17.28 6.91
CA LEU A 187 4.01 15.91 7.08
C LEU A 187 3.05 15.55 5.95
N ALA A 188 3.13 14.31 5.45
CA ALA A 188 2.10 13.73 4.60
C ALA A 188 1.18 12.80 5.41
N LEU A 189 -0.12 12.82 5.08
CA LEU A 189 -1.15 11.90 5.55
C LEU A 189 -1.72 11.15 4.35
N VAL A 190 -1.85 9.84 4.46
CA VAL A 190 -2.39 8.97 3.41
C VAL A 190 -3.46 8.10 4.03
N CYS A 191 -4.62 7.96 3.35
CA CYS A 191 -5.74 7.18 3.87
C CYS A 191 -5.88 5.76 3.29
N ASP A 192 -5.16 5.45 2.24
CA ASP A 192 -5.26 4.21 1.48
C ASP A 192 -4.52 3.06 2.17
N THR A 193 -5.00 2.68 3.36
CA THR A 193 -4.50 1.55 4.15
C THR A 193 -5.63 0.94 4.99
N SER A 194 -5.30 -0.05 5.85
CA SER A 194 -6.28 -0.84 6.58
C SER A 194 -6.19 -0.67 8.10
N MET A 195 -7.19 -1.22 8.79
CA MET A 195 -7.15 -1.53 10.22
C MET A 195 -6.63 -2.94 10.44
N TRP A 196 -6.22 -3.25 11.67
CA TRP A 196 -5.84 -4.61 12.04
C TRP A 196 -7.03 -5.58 12.08
N ASP A 197 -8.12 -5.13 12.66
CA ASP A 197 -9.41 -5.82 12.74
C ASP A 197 -10.53 -4.77 12.89
N PRO A 198 -11.83 -5.15 12.83
CA PRO A 198 -12.94 -4.19 12.90
C PRO A 198 -12.99 -3.31 14.16
N ALA A 199 -12.17 -3.57 15.16
CA ALA A 199 -12.13 -2.83 16.41
C ALA A 199 -10.74 -2.31 16.79
N THR A 200 -9.68 -2.73 16.10
CA THR A 200 -8.30 -2.38 16.45
C THR A 200 -7.68 -1.52 15.34
N PRO A 201 -7.53 -0.21 15.58
CA PRO A 201 -6.94 0.69 14.61
C PRO A 201 -5.43 0.46 14.51
N MET A 202 -4.86 0.77 13.34
CA MET A 202 -3.41 0.78 13.16
C MET A 202 -2.93 2.01 12.41
N VAL A 203 -1.64 2.28 12.54
CA VAL A 203 -0.89 3.18 11.69
C VAL A 203 0.12 2.35 10.93
N THR A 204 0.07 2.41 9.61
CA THR A 204 1.05 1.74 8.78
C THR A 204 2.36 2.52 8.82
N THR A 205 3.37 1.95 9.47
CA THR A 205 4.66 2.61 9.73
C THR A 205 5.72 2.27 8.70
N SER A 206 5.47 1.28 7.85
CA SER A 206 6.38 0.96 6.75
C SER A 206 5.65 0.26 5.61
N LEU A 207 6.12 0.52 4.40
CA LEU A 207 5.74 -0.18 3.19
C LEU A 207 6.98 -0.88 2.65
N ARG A 208 6.83 -2.14 2.24
CA ARG A 208 7.99 -2.89 1.73
C ARG A 208 8.38 -2.41 0.33
N GLY A 209 9.69 -2.29 0.12
CA GLY A 209 10.25 -2.10 -1.20
C GLY A 209 10.19 -3.37 -2.05
N LEU A 210 10.52 -3.23 -3.33
CA LEU A 210 10.50 -4.33 -4.29
C LEU A 210 11.75 -4.29 -5.18
N VAL A 211 12.38 -5.45 -5.36
CA VAL A 211 13.31 -5.71 -6.46
C VAL A 211 12.82 -6.94 -7.20
N TYR A 212 12.71 -6.83 -8.51
CA TYR A 212 12.40 -7.95 -9.38
C TYR A 212 13.57 -8.22 -10.33
N ALA A 213 13.93 -9.48 -10.52
CA ALA A 213 15.03 -9.90 -11.38
C ALA A 213 14.68 -11.20 -12.13
N GLU A 214 15.17 -11.30 -13.36
CA GLU A 214 15.15 -12.53 -14.12
C GLU A 214 16.60 -12.94 -14.40
N VAL A 215 16.89 -14.21 -14.22
CA VAL A 215 18.19 -14.83 -14.48
C VAL A 215 18.02 -15.94 -15.50
N ARG A 216 18.76 -15.85 -16.61
CA ARG A 216 18.81 -16.86 -17.67
C ARG A 216 20.19 -17.49 -17.70
N LEU A 217 20.23 -18.80 -17.58
CA LEU A 217 21.45 -19.60 -17.70
C LEU A 217 21.49 -20.32 -19.04
N THR A 218 22.64 -20.27 -19.71
CA THR A 218 22.92 -21.01 -20.93
C THR A 218 24.11 -21.93 -20.67
N CYS A 219 23.94 -23.24 -20.85
CA CYS A 219 24.98 -24.24 -20.61
C CYS A 219 25.41 -25.03 -21.87
N ALA A 220 24.67 -24.87 -22.97
CA ALA A 220 24.99 -25.48 -24.26
C ALA A 220 24.49 -24.59 -25.41
N ASP A 221 24.96 -24.82 -26.62
CA ASP A 221 24.56 -24.11 -27.84
C ASP A 221 23.21 -24.59 -28.40
N ARG A 222 22.72 -25.74 -27.93
CA ARG A 222 21.45 -26.37 -28.32
C ARG A 222 21.00 -27.37 -27.27
N ASP A 223 19.77 -27.84 -27.34
CA ASP A 223 19.25 -28.96 -26.57
C ASP A 223 20.03 -30.24 -26.92
N LEU A 224 20.33 -31.03 -25.89
CA LEU A 224 21.17 -32.24 -26.01
C LEU A 224 20.38 -33.50 -25.70
N HIS A 225 20.73 -34.60 -26.33
CA HIS A 225 20.23 -35.94 -26.01
C HIS A 225 20.79 -36.38 -24.64
N SER A 226 19.94 -36.62 -23.64
CA SER A 226 20.37 -36.92 -22.27
C SER A 226 21.12 -38.25 -22.15
N GLY A 227 20.84 -39.24 -23.03
CA GLY A 227 21.55 -40.49 -23.09
C GLY A 227 22.98 -40.40 -23.63
N LEU A 228 23.27 -39.35 -24.45
CA LEU A 228 24.62 -39.16 -25.03
C LEU A 228 25.46 -38.19 -24.20
N PHE A 229 24.85 -37.16 -23.67
CA PHE A 229 25.54 -36.07 -22.97
C PHE A 229 25.30 -36.04 -21.46
N GLY A 230 24.39 -36.91 -20.95
CA GLY A 230 24.09 -36.99 -19.51
C GLY A 230 25.33 -37.41 -18.71
N GLY A 231 25.56 -36.71 -17.61
CA GLY A 231 26.76 -36.90 -16.78
C GLY A 231 27.98 -36.08 -17.27
N ALA A 232 28.10 -35.78 -18.56
CA ALA A 232 29.18 -34.97 -19.13
C ALA A 232 28.83 -33.50 -19.26
N ALA A 233 27.67 -33.17 -19.86
CA ALA A 233 27.23 -31.79 -20.06
C ALA A 233 26.54 -31.20 -18.81
N GLN A 234 26.76 -29.94 -18.58
CA GLN A 234 26.01 -29.19 -17.54
C GLN A 234 24.53 -29.07 -17.96
N ASN A 235 23.65 -29.39 -17.02
CA ASN A 235 22.22 -29.16 -17.19
C ASN A 235 21.84 -27.85 -16.51
N PRO A 236 21.36 -26.82 -17.25
CA PRO A 236 21.07 -25.50 -16.71
C PRO A 236 19.94 -25.54 -15.65
N LEU A 237 18.99 -26.46 -15.76
CA LEU A 237 17.96 -26.65 -14.72
C LEU A 237 18.57 -27.12 -13.42
N ARG A 238 19.53 -28.09 -13.46
CA ARG A 238 20.22 -28.55 -12.26
C ARG A 238 21.08 -27.45 -11.63
N VAL A 239 21.77 -26.66 -12.45
CA VAL A 239 22.58 -25.52 -11.98
C VAL A 239 21.66 -24.47 -11.33
N LEU A 240 20.57 -24.08 -12.03
CA LEU A 240 19.61 -23.12 -11.54
C LEU A 240 18.95 -23.57 -10.23
N ALA A 241 18.49 -24.81 -10.14
CA ALA A 241 17.90 -25.38 -8.93
C ALA A 241 18.84 -25.31 -7.71
N ARG A 242 20.15 -25.58 -7.91
CA ARG A 242 21.15 -25.41 -6.84
C ARG A 242 21.34 -23.97 -6.40
N ILE A 243 21.33 -23.03 -7.35
CA ILE A 243 21.46 -21.60 -7.06
C ILE A 243 20.24 -21.13 -6.26
N LEU A 244 19.02 -21.48 -6.70
CA LEU A 244 17.78 -21.11 -6.05
C LEU A 244 17.63 -21.72 -4.65
N ALA A 245 17.93 -23.02 -4.51
CA ALA A 245 17.93 -23.70 -3.22
C ALA A 245 18.92 -23.08 -2.22
N ALA A 246 20.06 -22.58 -2.72
CA ALA A 246 21.06 -21.93 -1.88
C ALA A 246 20.69 -20.50 -1.46
N MET A 247 19.55 -19.94 -1.92
CA MET A 247 19.11 -18.60 -1.50
C MET A 247 18.63 -18.56 -0.05
N HIS A 248 18.24 -19.70 0.51
CA HIS A 248 17.78 -19.81 1.90
C HIS A 248 18.55 -20.91 2.64
N ASP A 249 18.74 -20.71 3.93
CA ASP A 249 19.21 -21.77 4.82
C ASP A 249 18.02 -22.54 5.45
N ASP A 250 18.36 -23.59 6.22
CA ASP A 250 17.37 -24.42 6.91
C ASP A 250 16.56 -23.66 8.00
N ASN A 251 16.96 -22.45 8.34
CA ASN A 251 16.26 -21.58 9.29
C ASN A 251 15.38 -20.53 8.60
N GLY A 252 15.25 -20.60 7.28
CA GLY A 252 14.45 -19.65 6.49
C GLY A 252 15.13 -18.30 6.25
N ARG A 253 16.42 -18.16 6.60
CA ARG A 253 17.17 -16.91 6.37
C ARG A 253 17.70 -16.87 4.94
N VAL A 254 17.64 -15.70 4.32
CA VAL A 254 18.26 -15.47 3.02
C VAL A 254 19.78 -15.43 3.17
N THR A 255 20.48 -16.21 2.35
CA THR A 255 21.94 -16.42 2.44
C THR A 255 22.73 -15.49 1.52
N ILE A 256 22.08 -14.64 0.74
CA ILE A 256 22.72 -13.68 -0.15
C ILE A 256 23.55 -12.71 0.69
N PRO A 257 24.88 -12.60 0.48
CA PRO A 257 25.72 -11.69 1.27
C PRO A 257 25.25 -10.25 1.19
N GLY A 258 25.18 -9.56 2.34
CA GLY A 258 24.69 -8.18 2.43
C GLY A 258 23.17 -8.03 2.34
N PHE A 259 22.41 -9.12 2.26
CA PHE A 259 20.94 -9.06 2.13
C PHE A 259 20.27 -8.37 3.33
N TYR A 260 20.82 -8.50 4.51
CA TYR A 260 20.27 -7.88 5.74
C TYR A 260 20.89 -6.54 6.10
N ASP A 261 21.76 -5.99 5.25
CA ASP A 261 22.36 -4.68 5.51
C ASP A 261 21.28 -3.59 5.53
N GLY A 262 21.25 -2.80 6.61
CA GLY A 262 20.22 -1.76 6.81
C GLY A 262 18.91 -2.25 7.43
N VAL A 263 18.77 -3.54 7.72
CA VAL A 263 17.60 -4.09 8.44
C VAL A 263 17.77 -3.88 9.93
N LYS A 264 16.83 -3.19 10.56
CA LYS A 264 16.83 -2.91 12.00
C LYS A 264 16.00 -3.91 12.78
N GLU A 265 16.32 -4.05 14.06
CA GLU A 265 15.48 -4.75 15.02
C GLU A 265 14.33 -3.84 15.48
N LEU A 266 13.16 -4.45 15.75
CA LEU A 266 12.02 -3.71 16.31
C LEU A 266 12.33 -3.18 17.71
N PRO A 267 11.83 -1.97 18.05
CA PRO A 267 11.84 -1.49 19.42
C PRO A 267 11.12 -2.46 20.37
N PRO A 268 11.58 -2.59 21.64
CA PRO A 268 11.02 -3.57 22.57
C PRO A 268 9.51 -3.39 22.86
N ASP A 269 9.02 -2.16 22.89
CA ASP A 269 7.61 -1.82 23.10
C ASP A 269 6.74 -2.22 21.89
N ILE A 270 7.21 -2.00 20.67
CA ILE A 270 6.55 -2.44 19.43
C ILE A 270 6.56 -3.98 19.37
N LYS A 271 7.67 -4.60 19.73
CA LYS A 271 7.76 -6.06 19.80
C LYS A 271 6.82 -6.65 20.85
N ALA A 272 6.59 -5.95 21.96
CA ALA A 272 5.60 -6.33 22.98
C ALA A 272 4.16 -6.18 22.45
N ASP A 273 3.87 -5.12 21.69
CA ASP A 273 2.57 -4.96 21.03
C ASP A 273 2.30 -6.13 20.07
N PHE A 274 3.27 -6.53 19.27
CA PHE A 274 3.16 -7.66 18.35
C PHE A 274 2.91 -9.01 19.03
N LYS A 275 3.52 -9.23 20.21
CA LYS A 275 3.26 -10.45 21.01
C LYS A 275 1.84 -10.53 21.54
N GLY A 276 1.16 -9.39 21.69
CA GLY A 276 -0.24 -9.31 22.12
C GLY A 276 -1.25 -9.58 21.00
N LEU A 277 -0.80 -9.73 19.74
CA LEU A 277 -1.68 -10.01 18.61
C LEU A 277 -2.02 -11.50 18.55
N ASP A 278 -3.27 -11.82 18.24
CA ASP A 278 -3.69 -13.19 17.96
C ASP A 278 -3.37 -13.59 16.51
N LEU A 279 -2.14 -13.30 16.09
CA LEU A 279 -1.62 -13.68 14.80
C LEU A 279 -0.67 -14.87 14.94
N THR A 280 -1.25 -16.05 14.89
CA THR A 280 -0.48 -17.31 14.92
C THR A 280 -0.28 -17.82 13.48
N PRO A 281 0.80 -18.60 13.24
CA PRO A 281 0.94 -19.29 11.95
C PRO A 281 -0.28 -20.13 11.57
N ALA A 282 -0.91 -20.76 12.55
CA ALA A 282 -2.09 -21.58 12.34
C ALA A 282 -3.30 -20.78 11.85
N ASN A 283 -3.55 -19.57 12.42
CA ASN A 283 -4.66 -18.73 12.00
C ASN A 283 -4.40 -18.13 10.62
N PHE A 284 -3.28 -17.44 10.44
CA PHE A 284 -2.93 -16.75 9.20
C PHE A 284 -2.78 -17.69 7.99
N LEU A 285 -2.07 -18.80 8.19
CA LEU A 285 -1.82 -19.75 7.10
C LEU A 285 -3.01 -20.64 6.79
N ALA A 286 -3.97 -20.79 7.72
CA ALA A 286 -5.20 -21.55 7.48
C ALA A 286 -6.04 -20.98 6.33
N GLU A 287 -6.03 -19.67 6.14
CA GLU A 287 -6.73 -18.99 5.03
C GLU A 287 -6.28 -19.47 3.65
N VAL A 288 -5.03 -19.91 3.55
CA VAL A 288 -4.44 -20.46 2.31
C VAL A 288 -4.17 -21.97 2.39
N GLY A 289 -4.79 -22.66 3.37
CA GLY A 289 -4.69 -24.12 3.53
C GLY A 289 -3.36 -24.62 4.07
N LEU A 290 -2.53 -23.77 4.66
CA LEU A 290 -1.22 -24.08 5.21
C LEU A 290 -1.23 -24.05 6.76
N LYS A 291 -0.16 -24.56 7.40
CA LYS A 291 -0.07 -24.64 8.86
C LYS A 291 1.31 -24.29 9.42
N VAL A 292 2.35 -24.33 8.59
CA VAL A 292 3.74 -24.18 9.02
C VAL A 292 4.38 -23.01 8.29
N PRO A 293 4.90 -22.01 9.01
CA PRO A 293 5.56 -20.85 8.39
C PRO A 293 6.90 -21.28 7.76
N ALA A 294 7.23 -20.65 6.64
CA ALA A 294 8.47 -20.87 5.89
C ALA A 294 9.55 -19.81 6.14
N GLY A 295 9.22 -18.71 6.81
CA GLY A 295 10.14 -17.61 7.06
C GLY A 295 11.18 -17.88 8.16
N GLU A 296 11.88 -16.83 8.59
CA GLU A 296 12.93 -16.91 9.63
C GLU A 296 12.38 -17.50 10.92
N LYS A 297 12.88 -18.67 11.35
CA LYS A 297 12.35 -19.46 12.49
C LYS A 297 12.46 -18.75 13.84
N ASP A 298 13.39 -17.81 13.99
CA ASP A 298 13.60 -17.01 15.20
C ASP A 298 12.74 -15.74 15.26
N ARG A 299 11.82 -15.56 14.30
CA ARG A 299 10.96 -14.37 14.18
C ARG A 299 9.49 -14.71 14.38
N MET A 300 8.75 -13.78 15.00
CA MET A 300 7.29 -13.86 15.02
C MET A 300 6.75 -13.77 13.59
N LEU A 301 5.59 -14.37 13.34
CA LEU A 301 4.96 -14.30 12.01
C LEU A 301 4.78 -12.87 11.52
N ILE A 302 4.30 -11.98 12.40
CA ILE A 302 4.13 -10.57 12.05
C ILE A 302 5.47 -9.89 11.68
N GLU A 303 6.59 -10.28 12.31
CA GLU A 303 7.91 -9.79 11.90
C GLU A 303 8.23 -10.29 10.48
N GLN A 304 7.99 -11.58 10.17
CA GLN A 304 8.29 -12.17 8.86
C GLN A 304 7.54 -11.47 7.73
N ILE A 305 6.27 -11.11 7.92
CA ILE A 305 5.43 -10.52 6.87
C ILE A 305 5.54 -9.00 6.77
N ALA A 306 5.89 -8.29 7.86
CA ALA A 306 5.84 -6.83 7.92
C ALA A 306 7.22 -6.15 8.00
N THR A 307 8.20 -6.73 8.72
CA THR A 307 9.45 -6.03 9.08
C THR A 307 10.71 -6.77 8.67
N ARG A 308 10.57 -7.96 8.04
CA ARG A 308 11.71 -8.72 7.53
C ARG A 308 11.70 -8.73 6.00
N PRO A 309 12.89 -8.67 5.36
CA PRO A 309 12.98 -8.78 3.91
C PRO A 309 12.77 -10.24 3.49
N THR A 310 12.24 -10.44 2.29
CA THR A 310 12.01 -11.77 1.73
C THR A 310 12.61 -11.92 0.33
N ALA A 311 12.87 -13.16 -0.06
CA ALA A 311 13.32 -13.53 -1.39
C ALA A 311 12.45 -14.69 -1.91
N GLU A 312 11.71 -14.43 -3.00
CA GLU A 312 10.74 -15.41 -3.52
C GLU A 312 11.08 -15.82 -4.95
N ILE A 313 10.85 -17.09 -5.25
CA ILE A 313 10.98 -17.66 -6.59
C ILE A 313 9.60 -17.60 -7.24
N ASN A 314 9.42 -16.71 -8.21
CA ASN A 314 8.13 -16.47 -8.85
C ASN A 314 7.91 -17.34 -10.10
N GLY A 315 8.97 -17.93 -10.64
CA GLY A 315 8.86 -18.82 -11.80
C GLY A 315 10.18 -19.46 -12.16
N VAL A 316 10.08 -20.69 -12.70
CA VAL A 316 11.22 -21.43 -13.28
C VAL A 316 10.77 -21.95 -14.63
N ILE A 317 11.53 -21.64 -15.68
CA ILE A 317 11.22 -21.97 -17.07
C ILE A 317 12.41 -22.71 -17.67
N GLY A 318 12.14 -23.87 -18.31
CA GLY A 318 13.15 -24.63 -19.02
C GLY A 318 12.79 -26.10 -19.14
N GLY A 319 13.47 -26.81 -20.03
CA GLY A 319 13.19 -28.21 -20.32
C GLY A 319 11.95 -28.44 -21.17
N TYR A 320 11.50 -29.66 -21.21
CA TYR A 320 10.32 -30.07 -21.99
C TYR A 320 9.05 -29.98 -21.12
N THR A 321 8.07 -29.27 -21.62
CA THR A 321 6.77 -29.02 -20.95
C THR A 321 5.58 -29.55 -21.74
N GLY A 322 5.83 -30.23 -22.89
CA GLY A 322 4.78 -30.86 -23.69
C GLY A 322 4.32 -32.19 -23.09
N GLU A 323 3.28 -32.76 -23.68
CA GLU A 323 2.75 -34.06 -23.30
C GLU A 323 3.77 -35.19 -23.62
N GLY A 324 3.84 -36.21 -22.77
CA GLY A 324 4.73 -37.34 -22.89
C GLY A 324 6.14 -37.06 -22.39
N ALA A 325 7.08 -37.98 -22.70
CA ALA A 325 8.47 -37.93 -22.25
C ALA A 325 9.43 -37.51 -23.36
N LYS A 326 10.37 -36.57 -23.06
CA LYS A 326 11.46 -36.21 -23.94
C LYS A 326 12.77 -36.28 -23.15
N THR A 327 13.70 -37.17 -23.61
CA THR A 327 14.99 -37.37 -22.96
C THR A 327 15.99 -36.28 -23.36
N VAL A 328 15.79 -35.08 -22.85
CA VAL A 328 16.54 -33.87 -23.25
C VAL A 328 17.26 -33.25 -22.04
N ILE A 329 18.45 -32.69 -22.30
CA ILE A 329 19.10 -31.68 -21.46
C ILE A 329 18.86 -30.35 -22.20
N PRO A 330 18.09 -29.40 -21.63
CA PRO A 330 17.87 -28.12 -22.31
C PRO A 330 19.16 -27.31 -22.41
N ALA A 331 19.27 -26.47 -23.43
CA ALA A 331 20.37 -25.52 -23.58
C ALA A 331 20.33 -24.43 -22.50
N GLU A 332 19.12 -24.06 -22.09
CA GLU A 332 18.86 -22.90 -21.24
C GLU A 332 17.86 -23.18 -20.12
N ALA A 333 17.93 -22.39 -19.04
CA ALA A 333 16.92 -22.30 -18.00
C ALA A 333 16.83 -20.88 -17.45
N THR A 334 15.63 -20.46 -17.12
CA THR A 334 15.35 -19.09 -16.62
C THR A 334 14.63 -19.17 -15.27
N ALA A 335 14.98 -18.29 -14.33
CA ALA A 335 14.21 -18.06 -13.13
C ALA A 335 13.79 -16.58 -13.00
N LYS A 336 12.61 -16.38 -12.42
CA LYS A 336 12.09 -15.10 -11.99
C LYS A 336 12.12 -15.05 -10.48
N VAL A 337 12.69 -13.99 -9.91
CA VAL A 337 12.90 -13.83 -8.47
C VAL A 337 12.50 -12.44 -8.07
N SER A 338 11.81 -12.33 -6.94
CA SER A 338 11.48 -11.05 -6.33
C SER A 338 11.99 -10.96 -4.90
N PHE A 339 12.35 -9.75 -4.49
CA PHE A 339 12.79 -9.45 -3.13
C PHE A 339 11.90 -8.35 -2.56
N ARG A 340 11.30 -8.62 -1.40
CA ARG A 340 10.66 -7.56 -0.62
C ARG A 340 11.69 -6.97 0.31
N LEU A 341 11.82 -5.64 0.30
CA LEU A 341 12.83 -4.91 1.06
C LEU A 341 12.20 -4.19 2.25
N VAL A 342 13.00 -3.95 3.29
CA VAL A 342 12.57 -3.23 4.49
C VAL A 342 13.63 -2.21 4.91
N GLY A 343 13.24 -1.20 5.68
CA GLY A 343 14.15 -0.22 6.25
C GLY A 343 14.99 0.50 5.20
N ALA A 344 16.29 0.61 5.44
CA ALA A 344 17.24 1.32 4.59
C ALA A 344 17.90 0.44 3.51
N GLN A 345 17.32 -0.72 3.18
CA GLN A 345 17.85 -1.56 2.11
C GLN A 345 17.80 -0.84 0.75
N ASP A 346 18.92 -0.83 0.07
CA ASP A 346 19.07 -0.21 -1.26
C ASP A 346 18.74 -1.23 -2.36
N PRO A 347 17.71 -1.01 -3.19
CA PRO A 347 17.34 -1.91 -4.28
C PRO A 347 18.48 -2.24 -5.24
N GLN A 348 19.39 -1.29 -5.51
CA GLN A 348 20.51 -1.50 -6.41
C GLN A 348 21.57 -2.40 -5.77
N LYS A 349 21.84 -2.22 -4.47
CA LYS A 349 22.77 -3.08 -3.73
C LYS A 349 22.25 -4.51 -3.63
N ILE A 350 20.96 -4.70 -3.34
CA ILE A 350 20.33 -6.04 -3.28
C ILE A 350 20.42 -6.72 -4.65
N ARG A 351 20.11 -6.01 -5.74
CA ARG A 351 20.25 -6.53 -7.09
C ARG A 351 21.69 -6.94 -7.40
N ALA A 352 22.66 -6.09 -7.10
CA ALA A 352 24.09 -6.40 -7.30
C ALA A 352 24.55 -7.60 -6.48
N ALA A 353 24.09 -7.71 -5.23
CA ALA A 353 24.38 -8.84 -4.36
C ALA A 353 23.81 -10.16 -4.93
N PHE A 354 22.56 -10.13 -5.41
CA PHE A 354 21.95 -11.28 -6.09
C PHE A 354 22.73 -11.69 -7.37
N HIS A 355 23.09 -10.72 -8.22
CA HIS A 355 23.90 -11.02 -9.41
C HIS A 355 25.24 -11.65 -9.06
N SER A 356 25.91 -11.15 -8.02
CA SER A 356 27.17 -11.69 -7.53
C SER A 356 26.99 -13.11 -6.95
N PHE A 357 25.89 -13.32 -6.18
CA PHE A 357 25.53 -14.61 -5.61
C PHE A 357 25.33 -15.68 -6.68
N VAL A 358 24.64 -15.34 -7.78
CA VAL A 358 24.44 -16.23 -8.93
C VAL A 358 25.77 -16.53 -9.62
N ARG A 359 26.54 -15.48 -9.98
CA ARG A 359 27.83 -15.64 -10.68
C ARG A 359 28.82 -16.51 -9.92
N ALA A 360 28.88 -16.38 -8.60
CA ALA A 360 29.78 -17.19 -7.76
C ALA A 360 29.47 -18.69 -7.74
N ARG A 361 28.30 -19.09 -8.26
CA ARG A 361 27.82 -20.49 -8.27
C ARG A 361 27.73 -21.08 -9.68
N LEU A 362 28.18 -20.33 -10.68
CA LEU A 362 28.16 -20.81 -12.06
C LEU A 362 29.32 -21.76 -12.32
N PRO A 363 29.09 -22.89 -13.01
CA PRO A 363 30.16 -23.64 -13.62
C PRO A 363 30.95 -22.86 -14.68
N ALA A 364 32.19 -23.22 -14.96
CA ALA A 364 33.06 -22.49 -15.86
C ALA A 364 32.47 -22.27 -17.27
N ASP A 365 31.72 -23.27 -17.77
CA ASP A 365 31.14 -23.24 -19.13
C ASP A 365 29.74 -22.64 -19.19
N ALA A 366 29.15 -22.26 -18.05
CA ALA A 366 27.82 -21.66 -18.03
C ALA A 366 27.90 -20.14 -18.24
N LYS A 367 26.98 -19.62 -19.06
CA LYS A 367 26.76 -18.19 -19.24
C LYS A 367 25.52 -17.76 -18.47
N VAL A 368 25.51 -16.50 -18.00
CA VAL A 368 24.38 -15.89 -17.32
C VAL A 368 24.04 -14.54 -17.93
N GLU A 369 22.76 -14.34 -18.16
CA GLU A 369 22.17 -13.05 -18.50
C GLU A 369 21.18 -12.66 -17.39
N PHE A 370 21.17 -11.36 -17.06
CA PHE A 370 20.23 -10.79 -16.10
C PHE A 370 19.36 -9.79 -16.80
N ARG A 371 18.05 -9.92 -16.61
CA ARG A 371 17.10 -8.88 -16.95
C ARG A 371 16.63 -8.22 -15.65
N SER A 372 16.86 -6.92 -15.55
CA SER A 372 16.47 -6.11 -14.40
C SER A 372 15.22 -5.32 -14.73
N PHE A 373 14.35 -5.20 -13.74
CA PHE A 373 13.13 -4.40 -13.79
C PHE A 373 13.29 -3.20 -12.86
N ALA A 374 12.37 -2.25 -12.92
CA ALA A 374 12.31 -1.19 -11.93
C ALA A 374 12.23 -1.76 -10.51
N GLY A 375 12.77 -1.05 -9.56
CA GLY A 375 12.70 -1.41 -8.14
C GLY A 375 12.35 -0.17 -7.33
N ALA A 376 11.68 -0.37 -6.21
CA ALA A 376 11.33 0.69 -5.27
C ALA A 376 11.98 0.41 -3.91
N PRO A 377 12.53 1.42 -3.23
CA PRO A 377 12.96 1.28 -1.84
C PRO A 377 11.77 1.06 -0.91
N ALA A 378 12.01 0.52 0.27
CA ALA A 378 11.03 0.55 1.35
C ALA A 378 10.85 1.99 1.86
N THR A 379 9.70 2.24 2.47
CA THR A 379 9.45 3.46 3.24
C THR A 379 9.28 3.12 4.71
N GLU A 380 9.78 3.95 5.59
CA GLU A 380 9.71 3.74 7.03
C GLU A 380 9.44 5.08 7.74
N LEU A 381 8.40 5.11 8.55
CA LEU A 381 8.16 6.16 9.52
C LEU A 381 8.87 5.77 10.83
N PRO A 382 9.80 6.56 11.36
CA PRO A 382 10.46 6.24 12.62
C PRO A 382 9.46 6.08 13.77
N PHE A 383 9.63 5.03 14.59
CA PHE A 383 8.73 4.76 15.71
C PHE A 383 8.76 5.83 16.80
N ASP A 384 9.83 6.61 16.88
CA ASP A 384 10.00 7.76 17.79
C ASP A 384 9.49 9.08 17.21
N ASN A 385 8.88 9.07 16.02
CA ASN A 385 8.28 10.26 15.44
C ASN A 385 7.14 10.77 16.33
N PRO A 386 7.19 12.05 16.80
CA PRO A 386 6.21 12.59 17.71
C PRO A 386 4.79 12.68 17.12
N MET A 387 4.67 12.81 15.80
CA MET A 387 3.36 12.84 15.11
C MET A 387 2.73 11.44 15.08
N LEU A 388 3.55 10.37 15.00
CA LEU A 388 3.07 8.99 15.15
C LEU A 388 2.46 8.78 16.54
N ALA A 389 3.11 9.25 17.60
CA ALA A 389 2.59 9.11 18.96
C ALA A 389 1.26 9.86 19.13
N LYS A 390 1.13 11.09 18.61
CA LYS A 390 -0.13 11.85 18.61
C LYS A 390 -1.24 11.13 17.84
N THR A 391 -0.93 10.60 16.65
CA THR A 391 -1.87 9.87 15.80
C THR A 391 -2.38 8.61 16.49
N ARG A 392 -1.47 7.80 17.08
CA ARG A 392 -1.85 6.59 17.83
C ARG A 392 -2.75 6.90 19.02
N ALA A 393 -2.47 7.98 19.76
CA ALA A 393 -3.28 8.42 20.88
C ALA A 393 -4.69 8.86 20.43
N ALA A 394 -4.79 9.58 19.31
CA ALA A 394 -6.05 10.02 18.72
C ALA A 394 -6.92 8.82 18.28
N LEU A 395 -6.33 7.85 17.60
CA LEU A 395 -6.99 6.61 17.21
C LEU A 395 -7.46 5.81 18.43
N ALA A 396 -6.60 5.65 19.44
CA ALA A 396 -6.97 4.94 20.67
C ALA A 396 -8.15 5.59 21.39
N ALA A 397 -8.22 6.93 21.40
CA ALA A 397 -9.33 7.67 21.98
C ALA A 397 -10.67 7.46 21.26
N GLU A 398 -10.65 7.19 19.95
CA GLU A 398 -11.87 6.90 19.17
C GLU A 398 -12.29 5.42 19.28
N TRP A 399 -11.32 4.52 19.15
CA TRP A 399 -11.61 3.08 19.06
C TRP A 399 -11.63 2.35 20.40
N GLY A 400 -11.15 2.99 21.47
CA GLY A 400 -11.09 2.38 22.82
C GLY A 400 -10.03 1.28 22.95
N LYS A 401 -9.19 1.10 21.94
CA LYS A 401 -8.06 0.16 21.90
C LYS A 401 -6.78 0.89 21.49
N LYS A 402 -5.64 0.39 21.97
CA LYS A 402 -4.33 0.91 21.55
C LYS A 402 -4.17 0.75 20.05
N ALA A 403 -3.83 1.83 19.36
CA ALA A 403 -3.51 1.77 17.95
C ALA A 403 -2.16 1.07 17.73
N LEU A 404 -2.13 0.10 16.84
CA LEU A 404 -0.91 -0.61 16.48
C LEU A 404 -0.04 0.25 15.56
N ALA A 405 1.26 -0.06 15.52
CA ALA A 405 2.22 0.52 14.57
C ALA A 405 2.86 -0.64 13.82
N ILE A 406 2.39 -0.92 12.62
CA ILE A 406 2.73 -2.13 11.86
C ILE A 406 3.14 -1.74 10.43
N GLY A 407 4.07 -2.50 9.84
CA GLY A 407 4.37 -2.39 8.43
C GLY A 407 3.42 -3.22 7.58
N GLU A 408 3.15 -2.78 6.37
CA GLU A 408 2.38 -3.52 5.38
C GLU A 408 3.25 -4.08 4.26
N GLY A 409 2.81 -5.20 3.70
CA GLY A 409 3.50 -5.88 2.60
C GLY A 409 3.31 -5.21 1.24
N GLY A 410 2.29 -4.36 1.11
CA GLY A 410 2.01 -3.57 -0.08
C GLY A 410 2.99 -2.41 -0.27
N SER A 411 2.89 -1.74 -1.42
CA SER A 411 3.65 -0.53 -1.71
C SER A 411 2.70 0.52 -2.28
N ILE A 412 2.76 1.72 -1.74
CA ILE A 412 2.13 2.92 -2.32
C ILE A 412 3.30 3.77 -2.85
N PRO A 413 3.59 3.74 -4.15
CA PRO A 413 4.83 4.29 -4.70
C PRO A 413 5.07 5.75 -4.34
N ILE A 414 4.02 6.57 -4.32
CA ILE A 414 4.11 8.00 -4.01
C ILE A 414 4.64 8.29 -2.60
N VAL A 415 4.44 7.39 -1.63
CA VAL A 415 4.96 7.57 -0.26
C VAL A 415 6.49 7.60 -0.25
N ALA A 416 7.12 6.75 -1.07
CA ALA A 416 8.57 6.77 -1.27
C ALA A 416 9.02 8.08 -1.93
N ASP A 417 8.24 8.61 -2.86
CA ASP A 417 8.53 9.86 -3.55
C ASP A 417 8.35 11.09 -2.64
N PHE A 418 7.36 11.11 -1.76
CA PHE A 418 7.22 12.15 -0.75
C PHE A 418 8.49 12.22 0.14
N LYS A 419 9.03 11.08 0.55
CA LYS A 419 10.28 11.06 1.30
C LYS A 419 11.47 11.50 0.46
N ARG A 420 11.60 10.97 -0.76
CA ARG A 420 12.78 11.19 -1.62
C ARG A 420 12.82 12.60 -2.22
N VAL A 421 11.67 13.10 -2.71
CA VAL A 421 11.59 14.37 -3.45
C VAL A 421 11.29 15.54 -2.52
N LEU A 422 10.36 15.35 -1.58
CA LEU A 422 9.88 16.41 -0.71
C LEU A 422 10.53 16.39 0.68
N GLY A 423 11.20 15.29 1.06
CA GLY A 423 11.83 15.13 2.37
C GLY A 423 10.84 14.96 3.51
N MET A 424 9.57 14.65 3.21
CA MET A 424 8.49 14.51 4.20
C MET A 424 8.39 13.09 4.73
N ASP A 425 8.09 12.96 6.01
CA ASP A 425 7.57 11.73 6.59
C ASP A 425 6.08 11.58 6.22
N THR A 426 5.63 10.33 6.13
CA THR A 426 4.23 10.01 5.82
C THR A 426 3.62 9.17 6.94
N ILE A 427 2.46 9.57 7.42
CA ILE A 427 1.61 8.79 8.33
C ILE A 427 0.48 8.19 7.51
N LEU A 428 0.40 6.88 7.48
CA LEU A 428 -0.64 6.15 6.78
C LEU A 428 -1.66 5.64 7.81
N VAL A 429 -2.91 6.08 7.63
CA VAL A 429 -4.04 5.70 8.49
C VAL A 429 -5.24 5.43 7.61
N GLY A 430 -5.60 4.18 7.49
CA GLY A 430 -6.79 3.75 6.77
C GLY A 430 -7.76 2.99 7.68
N PHE A 431 -8.93 2.72 7.14
CA PHE A 431 -10.03 2.07 7.86
C PHE A 431 -10.62 0.90 7.07
N ALA A 432 -9.91 0.45 6.02
CA ALA A 432 -10.25 -0.76 5.28
C ALA A 432 -10.11 -2.01 6.17
N LEU A 433 -10.81 -3.07 5.80
CA LEU A 433 -10.75 -4.38 6.44
C LEU A 433 -10.38 -5.45 5.41
N ASP A 434 -9.78 -6.54 5.87
CA ASP A 434 -9.38 -7.65 5.00
C ASP A 434 -10.54 -8.24 4.19
N ASP A 435 -11.78 -8.16 4.73
CA ASP A 435 -12.98 -8.66 4.08
C ASP A 435 -13.69 -7.63 3.18
N ASP A 436 -13.09 -6.46 2.91
CA ASP A 436 -13.68 -5.39 2.09
C ASP A 436 -13.70 -5.70 0.59
N ARG A 437 -13.09 -6.81 0.17
CA ARG A 437 -13.08 -7.27 -1.23
C ARG A 437 -12.55 -6.21 -2.20
N VAL A 438 -11.53 -5.50 -1.80
CA VAL A 438 -10.83 -4.52 -2.65
C VAL A 438 -10.42 -5.19 -3.97
N HIS A 439 -10.60 -4.51 -5.10
CA HIS A 439 -10.42 -4.99 -6.49
C HIS A 439 -11.34 -6.16 -6.92
N SER A 440 -12.29 -6.56 -6.09
CA SER A 440 -13.18 -7.71 -6.35
C SER A 440 -14.65 -7.27 -6.49
N PRO A 441 -15.52 -8.09 -7.09
CA PRO A 441 -16.96 -7.86 -7.07
C PRO A 441 -17.52 -7.78 -5.65
N ASN A 442 -18.52 -6.91 -5.47
CA ASN A 442 -19.15 -6.60 -4.17
C ASN A 442 -18.17 -6.00 -3.15
N GLU A 443 -17.25 -5.15 -3.63
CA GLU A 443 -16.45 -4.30 -2.75
C GLU A 443 -17.34 -3.57 -1.77
N LYS A 444 -16.90 -3.52 -0.51
CA LYS A 444 -17.62 -2.89 0.58
C LYS A 444 -16.73 -2.03 1.45
N PHE A 445 -17.34 -1.14 2.21
CA PHE A 445 -16.72 -0.42 3.30
C PHE A 445 -17.63 -0.46 4.53
N ASP A 446 -17.12 -0.84 5.68
CA ASP A 446 -17.95 -0.90 6.89
C ASP A 446 -18.45 0.51 7.24
N LEU A 447 -19.75 0.63 7.51
CA LEU A 447 -20.35 1.89 7.95
C LEU A 447 -19.69 2.43 9.22
N THR A 448 -19.28 1.52 10.12
CA THR A 448 -18.53 1.86 11.32
C THR A 448 -17.15 2.41 10.97
N SER A 449 -16.47 1.81 9.98
CA SER A 449 -15.17 2.30 9.47
C SER A 449 -15.31 3.70 8.88
N PHE A 450 -16.32 3.96 8.06
CA PHE A 450 -16.60 5.28 7.53
C PHE A 450 -16.87 6.31 8.63
N HIS A 451 -17.80 6.02 9.55
CA HIS A 451 -18.18 6.95 10.61
C HIS A 451 -17.03 7.19 11.61
N LYS A 452 -16.47 6.12 12.20
CA LYS A 452 -15.35 6.25 13.13
C LYS A 452 -14.06 6.73 12.45
N GLY A 453 -13.86 6.41 11.17
CA GLY A 453 -12.77 6.94 10.38
C GLY A 453 -12.82 8.46 10.28
N THR A 454 -13.99 9.01 9.97
CA THR A 454 -14.22 10.47 9.98
C THR A 454 -13.91 11.09 11.35
N ARG A 455 -14.39 10.49 12.42
CA ARG A 455 -14.13 10.94 13.80
C ARG A 455 -12.64 10.81 14.17
N SER A 456 -11.97 9.74 13.71
CA SER A 456 -10.54 9.53 13.89
C SER A 456 -9.72 10.63 13.24
N TRP A 457 -10.03 10.99 12.00
CA TRP A 457 -9.37 12.11 11.33
C TRP A 457 -9.57 13.43 12.04
N ALA A 458 -10.79 13.70 12.56
CA ALA A 458 -11.03 14.90 13.36
C ALA A 458 -10.14 14.93 14.63
N ARG A 459 -9.98 13.81 15.32
CA ARG A 459 -9.09 13.70 16.49
C ARG A 459 -7.62 13.85 16.12
N ILE A 460 -7.19 13.23 15.01
CA ILE A 460 -5.82 13.34 14.52
C ILE A 460 -5.49 14.80 14.17
N LEU A 461 -6.34 15.45 13.40
CA LEU A 461 -6.15 16.86 13.03
C LEU A 461 -6.10 17.79 14.25
N ALA A 462 -6.98 17.59 15.24
CA ALA A 462 -6.93 18.35 16.49
C ALA A 462 -5.63 18.10 17.28
N ALA A 463 -5.17 16.85 17.35
CA ALA A 463 -3.94 16.49 18.05
C ALA A 463 -2.67 17.01 17.35
N LEU A 464 -2.67 17.08 16.02
CA LEU A 464 -1.56 17.64 15.25
C LEU A 464 -1.51 19.15 15.35
N ALA A 465 -2.67 19.81 15.45
CA ALA A 465 -2.78 21.29 15.54
C ALA A 465 -2.33 21.85 16.90
N GLY A 466 -2.17 21.05 17.92
CA GLY A 466 -1.71 21.50 19.23
C GLY A 466 -2.16 20.75 20.39
#